data_0c44544a22b681f0b196999f03647e10
#
_entry.id   0c44544a22b681f0b196999f03647e10
#
_cell.length_a   1.000
_cell.length_b   1.000
_cell.length_c   1.000
_cell.angle_alpha   90.00
_cell.angle_beta   90.00
_cell.angle_gamma   90.00
#
_symmetry.space_group_name_H-M   'P 1'
#
loop_
_entity.id
_entity.type
_entity.pdbx_description
1 polymer ?
#
loop_
_entity_poly.entity_id
_entity_poly.type
_entity_poly.pdbx_seq_one_letter_code
_entity_poly.pdbx_strand_id
1 'polypeptide(L)'
;MFLENVVGSKACVRLLRVLHSNPHKWFFAKELSELSGLGQGVTLERLERLVQSKVLDREARGRMTFYRLNLDSPMAIKIVELFDAEKDRYPNLSFVQRAVLSEYASRLESVLKGNLLFIALFGSVARGNAGPTSDIDVLVVVKSRMKEKEISKVGARISEKFHANIAHTIVPLEELKKMVKSRETLIKNVQSEGIVLLGSEEEFRKILAD
;
A
#
# COMPACT_ATOMS: atom_id res chain seq x y z
N MET A 1 -0.83 -4.89 7.49
CA MET A 1 -1.82 -3.78 7.37
C MET A 1 -1.05 -2.51 7.08
N PHE A 2 -1.42 -1.76 6.07
CA PHE A 2 -0.76 -0.50 5.73
C PHE A 2 -1.23 0.65 6.64
N LEU A 3 -0.36 1.63 6.84
CA LEU A 3 -0.64 2.79 7.70
C LEU A 3 -1.87 3.57 7.27
N GLU A 4 -2.16 3.64 5.97
CA GLU A 4 -3.37 4.28 5.42
C GLU A 4 -4.68 3.73 6.04
N ASN A 5 -4.66 2.49 6.50
CA ASN A 5 -5.83 1.84 7.11
C ASN A 5 -5.91 2.06 8.63
N VAL A 6 -4.81 2.52 9.26
CA VAL A 6 -4.72 2.72 10.71
C VAL A 6 -4.86 4.20 11.08
N VAL A 7 -4.24 5.10 10.32
CA VAL A 7 -4.08 6.53 10.69
C VAL A 7 -5.28 7.40 10.24
N GLY A 8 -6.28 6.82 9.59
CA GLY A 8 -7.53 7.51 9.24
C GLY A 8 -7.47 8.53 8.10
N SER A 9 -6.33 9.15 7.81
CA SER A 9 -6.15 10.10 6.70
C SER A 9 -5.20 9.57 5.65
N LYS A 10 -5.75 8.86 4.65
CA LYS A 10 -4.96 8.29 3.53
C LYS A 10 -4.10 9.34 2.82
N ALA A 11 -4.63 10.56 2.66
CA ALA A 11 -3.89 11.65 2.01
C ALA A 11 -2.66 12.08 2.83
N CYS A 12 -2.80 12.26 4.16
CA CYS A 12 -1.67 12.59 5.02
C CYS A 12 -0.62 11.47 5.02
N VAL A 13 -1.03 10.21 5.13
CA VAL A 13 -0.10 9.08 5.13
C VAL A 13 0.69 9.02 3.82
N ARG A 14 0.06 9.27 2.66
CA ARG A 14 0.75 9.30 1.36
C ARG A 14 1.80 10.40 1.29
N LEU A 15 1.47 11.62 1.74
CA LEU A 15 2.42 12.73 1.77
C LEU A 15 3.59 12.43 2.73
N LEU A 16 3.28 11.96 3.92
CA LEU A 16 4.30 11.62 4.92
C LEU A 16 5.20 10.46 4.44
N ARG A 17 4.67 9.50 3.70
CA ARG A 17 5.45 8.42 3.09
C ARG A 17 6.46 8.95 2.06
N VAL A 18 6.08 9.92 1.23
CA VAL A 18 7.00 10.59 0.30
C VAL A 18 8.11 11.31 1.07
N LEU A 19 7.73 12.09 2.08
CA LEU A 19 8.67 12.84 2.91
C LEU A 19 9.60 11.91 3.71
N HIS A 20 9.09 10.81 4.25
CA HIS A 20 9.86 9.80 4.97
C HIS A 20 10.92 9.12 4.09
N SER A 21 10.66 8.90 2.80
CA SER A 21 11.64 8.29 1.89
C SER A 21 12.90 9.14 1.69
N ASN A 22 12.83 10.45 1.97
CA ASN A 22 13.94 11.38 1.91
C ASN A 22 13.78 12.47 2.99
N PRO A 23 13.99 12.15 4.28
CA PRO A 23 13.56 12.99 5.40
C PRO A 23 14.28 14.34 5.49
N HIS A 24 15.47 14.45 4.92
CA HIS A 24 16.25 15.69 4.89
C HIS A 24 16.01 16.54 3.65
N LYS A 25 15.31 16.01 2.64
CA LYS A 25 15.05 16.72 1.37
C LYS A 25 13.93 17.74 1.53
N TRP A 26 14.14 18.93 0.96
CA TRP A 26 13.11 19.93 0.74
C TRP A 26 12.35 19.64 -0.55
N PHE A 27 11.04 19.50 -0.45
CA PHE A 27 10.13 19.26 -1.56
C PHE A 27 9.24 20.48 -1.78
N PHE A 28 8.92 20.82 -3.01
CA PHE A 28 7.87 21.79 -3.28
C PHE A 28 6.51 21.10 -3.50
N ALA A 29 5.40 21.83 -3.31
CA ALA A 29 4.06 21.25 -3.23
C ALA A 29 3.65 20.47 -4.48
N LYS A 30 4.05 20.92 -5.70
CA LYS A 30 3.73 20.23 -6.95
C LYS A 30 4.44 18.86 -7.02
N GLU A 31 5.71 18.79 -6.63
CA GLU A 31 6.47 17.54 -6.56
C GLU A 31 5.81 16.55 -5.58
N LEU A 32 5.41 17.02 -4.40
CA LEU A 32 4.69 16.19 -3.42
C LEU A 32 3.33 15.70 -3.95
N SER A 33 2.61 16.54 -4.68
CA SER A 33 1.35 16.19 -5.34
C SER A 33 1.54 15.04 -6.33
N GLU A 34 2.53 15.16 -7.21
CA GLU A 34 2.85 14.15 -8.22
C GLU A 34 3.29 12.83 -7.59
N LEU A 35 4.26 12.87 -6.66
CA LEU A 35 4.79 11.68 -6.00
C LEU A 35 3.76 10.96 -5.10
N SER A 36 2.88 11.71 -4.44
CA SER A 36 1.83 11.13 -3.59
C SER A 36 0.59 10.67 -4.35
N GLY A 37 0.46 11.06 -5.63
CA GLY A 37 -0.73 10.80 -6.44
C GLY A 37 -1.99 11.53 -5.94
N LEU A 38 -1.82 12.69 -5.30
CA LEU A 38 -2.90 13.55 -4.80
C LEU A 38 -3.09 14.75 -5.72
N GLY A 39 -4.31 15.32 -5.74
CA GLY A 39 -4.55 16.61 -6.40
C GLY A 39 -3.88 17.77 -5.64
N GLN A 40 -3.48 18.82 -6.36
CA GLN A 40 -2.75 19.97 -5.79
C GLN A 40 -3.49 20.63 -4.62
N GLY A 41 -4.81 20.85 -4.74
CA GLY A 41 -5.60 21.45 -3.66
C GLY A 41 -5.58 20.63 -2.37
N VAL A 42 -5.77 19.31 -2.49
CA VAL A 42 -5.70 18.38 -1.34
C VAL A 42 -4.29 18.38 -0.75
N THR A 43 -3.26 18.38 -1.60
CA THR A 43 -1.87 18.42 -1.16
C THR A 43 -1.58 19.66 -0.33
N LEU A 44 -1.91 20.85 -0.82
CA LEU A 44 -1.69 22.10 -0.10
C LEU A 44 -2.43 22.14 1.23
N GLU A 45 -3.71 21.77 1.25
CA GLU A 45 -4.50 21.72 2.48
C GLU A 45 -3.84 20.79 3.55
N ARG A 46 -3.37 19.62 3.14
CA ARG A 46 -2.72 18.68 4.08
C ARG A 46 -1.35 19.17 4.52
N LEU A 47 -0.55 19.76 3.62
CA LEU A 47 0.74 20.34 3.97
C LEU A 47 0.60 21.43 5.02
N GLU A 48 -0.35 22.35 4.85
CA GLU A 48 -0.60 23.42 5.84
C GLU A 48 -0.98 22.86 7.21
N ARG A 49 -1.83 21.83 7.28
CA ARG A 49 -2.17 21.15 8.55
C ARG A 49 -0.97 20.49 9.21
N LEU A 50 -0.10 19.87 8.42
CA LEU A 50 1.13 19.23 8.92
C LEU A 50 2.16 20.27 9.41
N VAL A 51 2.23 21.45 8.79
CA VAL A 51 3.03 22.57 9.27
C VAL A 51 2.46 23.13 10.58
N GLN A 52 1.15 23.34 10.66
CA GLN A 52 0.49 23.83 11.90
C GLN A 52 0.71 22.88 13.08
N SER A 53 0.74 21.58 12.83
CA SER A 53 1.05 20.56 13.85
C SER A 53 2.53 20.34 14.09
N LYS A 54 3.40 21.18 13.51
CA LYS A 54 4.88 21.12 13.62
C LYS A 54 5.49 19.78 13.16
N VAL A 55 4.78 19.03 12.33
CA VAL A 55 5.29 17.81 11.71
C VAL A 55 6.20 18.16 10.53
N LEU A 56 5.92 19.27 9.84
CA LEU A 56 6.73 19.76 8.73
C LEU A 56 7.30 21.14 9.03
N ASP A 57 8.52 21.37 8.55
CA ASP A 57 9.07 22.70 8.31
C ASP A 57 8.55 23.25 6.97
N ARG A 58 8.40 24.56 6.91
CA ARG A 58 8.05 25.30 5.70
C ARG A 58 9.04 26.44 5.46
N GLU A 59 9.52 26.56 4.23
CA GLU A 59 10.43 27.64 3.82
C GLU A 59 10.00 28.23 2.48
N ALA A 60 9.91 29.56 2.41
CA ALA A 60 9.67 30.27 1.16
C ALA A 60 11.02 30.59 0.49
N ARG A 61 11.19 30.18 -0.77
CA ARG A 61 12.36 30.49 -1.60
C ARG A 61 11.89 31.14 -2.90
N GLY A 62 11.98 32.45 -2.98
CA GLY A 62 11.42 33.23 -4.07
C GLY A 62 9.89 33.07 -4.15
N ARG A 63 9.38 32.59 -5.30
CA ARG A 63 7.95 32.38 -5.51
C ARG A 63 7.47 30.94 -5.13
N MET A 64 8.38 30.11 -4.65
CA MET A 64 8.08 28.70 -4.33
C MET A 64 8.13 28.49 -2.83
N THR A 65 7.25 27.62 -2.35
CA THR A 65 7.23 27.16 -0.95
C THR A 65 7.68 25.69 -0.90
N PHE A 66 8.62 25.43 -0.02
CA PHE A 66 9.21 24.12 0.21
C PHE A 66 8.81 23.57 1.58
N TYR A 67 8.75 22.26 1.66
CA TYR A 67 8.35 21.52 2.85
C TYR A 67 9.31 20.36 3.11
N ARG A 68 9.59 20.10 4.37
CA ARG A 68 10.47 19.01 4.83
C ARG A 68 9.95 18.48 6.17
N LEU A 69 10.28 17.22 6.51
CA LEU A 69 10.02 16.70 7.86
C LEU A 69 10.78 17.55 8.89
N ASN A 70 10.08 17.96 9.95
CA ASN A 70 10.68 18.64 11.09
C ASN A 70 11.23 17.59 12.06
N LEU A 71 12.48 17.18 11.86
CA LEU A 71 13.10 16.12 12.67
C LEU A 71 13.44 16.57 14.09
N ASP A 72 13.26 17.85 14.45
CA ASP A 72 13.36 18.35 15.81
C ASP A 72 12.02 18.20 16.57
N SER A 73 10.94 17.87 15.85
CA SER A 73 9.62 17.66 16.44
C SER A 73 9.47 16.21 16.97
N PRO A 74 9.17 16.02 18.26
CA PRO A 74 8.90 14.68 18.80
C PRO A 74 7.78 13.93 18.05
N MET A 75 6.78 14.67 17.55
CA MET A 75 5.69 14.09 16.77
C MET A 75 6.19 13.56 15.43
N ALA A 76 7.03 14.31 14.71
CA ALA A 76 7.60 13.88 13.44
C ALA A 76 8.52 12.67 13.62
N ILE A 77 9.32 12.62 14.70
CA ILE A 77 10.16 11.46 15.04
C ILE A 77 9.29 10.21 15.21
N LYS A 78 8.20 10.28 15.98
CA LYS A 78 7.30 9.14 16.17
C LYS A 78 6.61 8.70 14.86
N ILE A 79 6.30 9.63 13.99
CA ILE A 79 5.78 9.33 12.65
C ILE A 79 6.85 8.60 11.81
N VAL A 80 8.10 9.03 11.86
CA VAL A 80 9.22 8.35 11.17
C VAL A 80 9.36 6.92 11.68
N GLU A 81 9.43 6.70 13.00
CA GLU A 81 9.49 5.36 13.61
C GLU A 81 8.33 4.46 13.16
N LEU A 82 7.12 5.02 13.02
CA LEU A 82 5.96 4.26 12.54
C LEU A 82 6.11 3.82 11.08
N PHE A 83 6.67 4.67 10.22
CA PHE A 83 6.96 4.31 8.83
C PHE A 83 8.11 3.32 8.73
N ASP A 84 9.11 3.40 9.60
CA ASP A 84 10.19 2.41 9.69
C ASP A 84 9.63 1.05 10.10
N ALA A 85 8.76 0.99 11.11
CA ALA A 85 8.09 -0.26 11.50
C ALA A 85 7.24 -0.86 10.37
N GLU A 86 6.57 -0.03 9.55
CA GLU A 86 5.88 -0.53 8.34
C GLU A 86 6.87 -1.07 7.30
N LYS A 87 8.02 -0.40 7.13
CA LYS A 87 9.08 -0.84 6.21
C LYS A 87 9.66 -2.18 6.65
N ASP A 88 9.90 -2.36 7.94
CA ASP A 88 10.41 -3.60 8.52
C ASP A 88 9.43 -4.77 8.33
N ARG A 89 8.12 -4.49 8.40
CA ARG A 89 7.08 -5.49 8.08
C ARG A 89 7.08 -5.89 6.59
N TYR A 90 7.47 -4.99 5.69
CA TYR A 90 7.49 -5.21 4.25
C TYR A 90 8.86 -4.86 3.65
N PRO A 91 9.94 -5.55 4.07
CA PRO A 91 11.33 -5.16 3.74
C PRO A 91 11.63 -5.16 2.25
N ASN A 92 10.97 -6.06 1.51
CA ASN A 92 11.18 -6.23 0.08
C ASN A 92 10.37 -5.26 -0.79
N LEU A 93 9.45 -4.48 -0.21
CA LEU A 93 8.60 -3.58 -0.98
C LEU A 93 9.21 -2.17 -1.09
N SER A 94 9.39 -1.71 -2.32
CA SER A 94 9.71 -0.31 -2.58
C SER A 94 8.60 0.64 -2.10
N PHE A 95 8.91 1.93 -1.99
CA PHE A 95 7.93 2.96 -1.69
C PHE A 95 6.72 2.93 -2.65
N VAL A 96 6.98 2.83 -3.97
CA VAL A 96 5.91 2.80 -4.99
C VAL A 96 5.05 1.57 -4.83
N GLN A 97 5.65 0.40 -4.66
CA GLN A 97 4.92 -0.86 -4.45
C GLN A 97 4.02 -0.81 -3.21
N ARG A 98 4.50 -0.25 -2.08
CA ARG A 98 3.66 -0.04 -0.89
C ARG A 98 2.48 0.87 -1.17
N ALA A 99 2.69 1.98 -1.88
CA ALA A 99 1.61 2.90 -2.24
C ALA A 99 0.57 2.26 -3.18
N VAL A 100 1.02 1.51 -4.18
CA VAL A 100 0.16 0.75 -5.12
C VAL A 100 -0.68 -0.26 -4.36
N LEU A 101 -0.04 -1.11 -3.55
CA LEU A 101 -0.71 -2.19 -2.83
C LEU A 101 -1.68 -1.67 -1.76
N SER A 102 -1.31 -0.59 -1.06
CA SER A 102 -2.20 0.08 -0.10
C SER A 102 -3.46 0.64 -0.77
N GLU A 103 -3.29 1.32 -1.91
CA GLU A 103 -4.43 1.83 -2.67
C GLU A 103 -5.31 0.69 -3.19
N TYR A 104 -4.70 -0.38 -3.71
CA TYR A 104 -5.41 -1.55 -4.22
C TYR A 104 -6.23 -2.23 -3.13
N ALA A 105 -5.60 -2.58 -2.01
CA ALA A 105 -6.27 -3.21 -0.87
C ALA A 105 -7.45 -2.37 -0.37
N SER A 106 -7.24 -1.06 -0.19
CA SER A 106 -8.27 -0.14 0.29
C SER A 106 -9.46 -0.02 -0.66
N ARG A 107 -9.22 0.01 -1.99
CA ARG A 107 -10.30 0.06 -2.97
C ARG A 107 -11.08 -1.23 -3.02
N LEU A 108 -10.41 -2.38 -2.97
CA LEU A 108 -11.08 -3.67 -2.92
C LEU A 108 -11.94 -3.83 -1.66
N GLU A 109 -11.42 -3.43 -0.50
CA GLU A 109 -12.19 -3.44 0.75
C GLU A 109 -13.48 -2.61 0.62
N SER A 110 -13.38 -1.42 0.02
CA SER A 110 -14.51 -0.53 -0.22
C SER A 110 -15.56 -1.10 -1.20
N VAL A 111 -15.10 -1.75 -2.28
CA VAL A 111 -15.95 -2.32 -3.34
C VAL A 111 -16.59 -3.63 -2.90
N LEU A 112 -15.82 -4.51 -2.25
CA LEU A 112 -16.24 -5.87 -1.88
C LEU A 112 -16.91 -5.93 -0.51
N LYS A 113 -16.67 -4.91 0.33
CA LYS A 113 -17.22 -4.85 1.71
C LYS A 113 -17.01 -6.19 2.43
N GLY A 114 -18.02 -6.73 3.06
CA GLY A 114 -17.94 -7.98 3.81
C GLY A 114 -17.73 -9.27 2.97
N ASN A 115 -17.55 -9.19 1.64
CA ASN A 115 -17.21 -10.33 0.79
C ASN A 115 -15.69 -10.58 0.67
N LEU A 116 -14.85 -9.56 0.89
CA LEU A 116 -13.39 -9.70 0.90
C LEU A 116 -12.94 -10.34 2.22
N LEU A 117 -12.12 -11.38 2.13
CA LEU A 117 -11.55 -12.05 3.30
C LEU A 117 -10.07 -11.73 3.45
N PHE A 118 -9.28 -12.01 2.41
CA PHE A 118 -7.84 -11.82 2.46
C PHE A 118 -7.32 -11.23 1.15
N ILE A 119 -6.24 -10.47 1.26
CA ILE A 119 -5.38 -10.09 0.15
C ILE A 119 -3.96 -10.50 0.53
N ALA A 120 -3.31 -11.30 -0.30
CA ALA A 120 -1.93 -11.71 -0.11
C ALA A 120 -1.09 -11.40 -1.36
N LEU A 121 0.05 -10.76 -1.17
CA LEU A 121 1.07 -10.58 -2.18
C LEU A 121 1.93 -11.84 -2.25
N PHE A 122 2.31 -12.26 -3.45
CA PHE A 122 3.24 -13.37 -3.67
C PHE A 122 4.12 -13.08 -4.90
N GLY A 123 4.91 -14.05 -5.35
CA GLY A 123 5.73 -13.91 -6.55
C GLY A 123 6.99 -13.04 -6.36
N SER A 124 7.53 -12.55 -7.46
CA SER A 124 8.83 -11.86 -7.50
C SER A 124 8.91 -10.62 -6.62
N VAL A 125 7.80 -9.86 -6.51
CA VAL A 125 7.73 -8.66 -5.67
C VAL A 125 7.78 -9.04 -4.18
N ALA A 126 7.07 -10.10 -3.76
CA ALA A 126 7.12 -10.58 -2.38
C ALA A 126 8.52 -11.05 -1.99
N ARG A 127 9.23 -11.74 -2.89
CA ARG A 127 10.61 -12.20 -2.70
C ARG A 127 11.66 -11.08 -2.74
N GLY A 128 11.31 -9.89 -3.24
CA GLY A 128 12.26 -8.77 -3.40
C GLY A 128 13.21 -8.91 -4.60
N ASN A 129 12.91 -9.78 -5.55
CA ASN A 129 13.70 -9.99 -6.77
C ASN A 129 12.98 -9.54 -8.05
N ALA A 130 11.98 -8.67 -7.91
CA ALA A 130 11.23 -8.11 -9.02
C ALA A 130 12.10 -7.15 -9.86
N GLY A 131 12.04 -7.30 -11.17
CA GLY A 131 12.62 -6.34 -12.13
C GLY A 131 11.69 -5.12 -12.31
N PRO A 132 12.16 -4.10 -13.06
CA PRO A 132 11.40 -2.86 -13.28
C PRO A 132 10.02 -3.06 -13.94
N THR A 133 9.86 -4.13 -14.72
CA THR A 133 8.63 -4.46 -15.46
C THR A 133 7.88 -5.65 -14.87
N SER A 134 8.27 -6.13 -13.69
CA SER A 134 7.62 -7.26 -13.05
C SER A 134 6.20 -6.92 -12.62
N ASP A 135 5.29 -7.85 -12.86
CA ASP A 135 3.92 -7.77 -12.36
C ASP A 135 3.90 -7.90 -10.83
N ILE A 136 2.90 -7.29 -10.23
CA ILE A 136 2.60 -7.42 -8.81
C ILE A 136 1.54 -8.51 -8.66
N ASP A 137 1.98 -9.72 -8.29
CA ASP A 137 1.10 -10.89 -8.14
C ASP A 137 0.34 -10.84 -6.83
N VAL A 138 -1.00 -10.83 -6.90
CA VAL A 138 -1.87 -10.70 -5.73
C VAL A 138 -2.94 -11.78 -5.73
N LEU A 139 -3.04 -12.53 -4.64
CA LEU A 139 -4.16 -13.42 -4.35
C LEU A 139 -5.25 -12.65 -3.61
N VAL A 140 -6.46 -12.64 -4.16
CA VAL A 140 -7.66 -12.04 -3.55
C VAL A 140 -8.61 -13.14 -3.16
N VAL A 141 -8.78 -13.38 -1.86
CA VAL A 141 -9.70 -14.41 -1.34
C VAL A 141 -11.03 -13.76 -0.95
N VAL A 142 -12.10 -14.28 -1.51
CA VAL A 142 -13.47 -13.79 -1.31
C VAL A 142 -14.38 -14.90 -0.74
N LYS A 143 -15.49 -14.52 -0.10
CA LYS A 143 -16.47 -15.51 0.37
C LYS A 143 -17.14 -16.23 -0.80
N SER A 144 -17.47 -15.50 -1.85
CA SER A 144 -18.13 -16.03 -3.05
C SER A 144 -17.70 -15.29 -4.30
N ARG A 145 -17.80 -15.93 -5.48
CA ARG A 145 -17.52 -15.34 -6.79
C ARG A 145 -18.56 -14.28 -7.14
N MET A 146 -18.39 -13.10 -6.58
CA MET A 146 -19.20 -11.93 -6.90
C MET A 146 -18.29 -10.76 -7.22
N LYS A 147 -18.70 -9.92 -8.17
CA LYS A 147 -18.00 -8.66 -8.50
C LYS A 147 -16.58 -8.82 -9.08
N GLU A 148 -16.28 -9.93 -9.76
CA GLU A 148 -14.97 -10.09 -10.43
C GLU A 148 -14.66 -8.95 -11.40
N LYS A 149 -15.66 -8.47 -12.13
CA LYS A 149 -15.53 -7.33 -13.05
C LYS A 149 -15.14 -6.04 -12.31
N GLU A 150 -15.67 -5.83 -11.10
CA GLU A 150 -15.31 -4.68 -10.26
C GLU A 150 -13.87 -4.78 -9.76
N ILE A 151 -13.41 -5.97 -9.37
CA ILE A 151 -12.02 -6.22 -8.96
C ILE A 151 -11.08 -5.91 -10.12
N SER A 152 -11.37 -6.44 -11.32
CA SER A 152 -10.58 -6.18 -12.51
C SER A 152 -10.53 -4.69 -12.87
N LYS A 153 -11.66 -3.97 -12.75
CA LYS A 153 -11.69 -2.51 -12.94
C LYS A 153 -10.83 -1.76 -11.92
N VAL A 154 -10.82 -2.19 -10.66
CA VAL A 154 -9.94 -1.60 -9.64
C VAL A 154 -8.48 -1.82 -10.01
N GLY A 155 -8.10 -3.04 -10.38
CA GLY A 155 -6.74 -3.37 -10.83
C GLY A 155 -6.30 -2.49 -12.01
N ALA A 156 -7.12 -2.42 -13.07
CA ALA A 156 -6.81 -1.63 -14.26
C ALA A 156 -6.60 -0.14 -13.95
N ARG A 157 -7.48 0.46 -13.14
CA ARG A 157 -7.35 1.88 -12.75
C ARG A 157 -6.09 2.17 -11.95
N ILE A 158 -5.67 1.24 -11.11
CA ILE A 158 -4.45 1.40 -10.31
C ILE A 158 -3.23 1.19 -11.19
N SER A 159 -3.25 0.20 -12.07
CA SER A 159 -2.19 -0.03 -13.04
C SER A 159 -1.95 1.20 -13.91
N GLU A 160 -3.01 1.82 -14.42
CA GLU A 160 -2.94 3.06 -15.18
C GLU A 160 -2.36 4.22 -14.35
N LYS A 161 -2.86 4.40 -13.12
CA LYS A 161 -2.46 5.52 -12.26
C LYS A 161 -1.00 5.48 -11.83
N PHE A 162 -0.47 4.29 -11.55
CA PHE A 162 0.87 4.11 -10.98
C PHE A 162 1.88 3.53 -11.98
N HIS A 163 1.45 3.28 -13.21
CA HIS A 163 2.26 2.60 -14.23
C HIS A 163 2.86 1.27 -13.72
N ALA A 164 2.05 0.53 -12.94
CA ALA A 164 2.43 -0.74 -12.32
C ALA A 164 1.38 -1.79 -12.65
N ASN A 165 1.77 -2.93 -13.21
CA ASN A 165 0.83 -3.99 -13.54
C ASN A 165 0.49 -4.83 -12.29
N ILE A 166 -0.83 -5.00 -12.01
CA ILE A 166 -1.32 -5.86 -10.93
C ILE A 166 -1.95 -7.09 -11.57
N ALA A 167 -1.27 -8.23 -11.41
CA ALA A 167 -1.79 -9.54 -11.78
C ALA A 167 -2.53 -10.15 -10.57
N HIS A 168 -3.86 -10.11 -10.58
CA HIS A 168 -4.65 -10.63 -9.47
C HIS A 168 -5.31 -11.97 -9.80
N THR A 169 -5.20 -12.92 -8.88
CA THR A 169 -5.94 -14.19 -8.88
C THR A 169 -7.05 -14.13 -7.86
N ILE A 170 -8.30 -14.29 -8.30
CA ILE A 170 -9.49 -14.20 -7.42
C ILE A 170 -9.94 -15.62 -7.11
N VAL A 171 -9.98 -15.97 -5.83
CA VAL A 171 -10.32 -17.32 -5.38
C VAL A 171 -11.38 -17.26 -4.27
N PRO A 172 -12.53 -17.90 -4.42
CA PRO A 172 -13.47 -18.12 -3.33
C PRO A 172 -12.85 -19.01 -2.23
N LEU A 173 -13.23 -18.78 -0.96
CA LEU A 173 -12.69 -19.51 0.18
C LEU A 173 -12.79 -21.02 0.01
N GLU A 174 -13.93 -21.53 -0.47
CA GLU A 174 -14.13 -22.97 -0.65
C GLU A 174 -13.25 -23.58 -1.78
N GLU A 175 -12.95 -22.77 -2.80
CA GLU A 175 -12.03 -23.15 -3.86
C GLU A 175 -10.57 -23.12 -3.34
N LEU A 176 -10.20 -22.11 -2.55
CA LEU A 176 -8.90 -22.05 -1.89
C LEU A 176 -8.63 -23.32 -1.06
N LYS A 177 -9.58 -23.75 -0.25
CA LYS A 177 -9.47 -24.99 0.54
C LYS A 177 -9.25 -26.25 -0.34
N LYS A 178 -9.90 -26.30 -1.51
CA LYS A 178 -9.68 -27.40 -2.48
C LYS A 178 -8.28 -27.34 -3.07
N MET A 179 -7.80 -26.15 -3.46
CA MET A 179 -6.46 -25.93 -4.00
C MET A 179 -5.37 -26.28 -2.97
N VAL A 180 -5.61 -26.03 -1.68
CA VAL A 180 -4.72 -26.45 -0.59
C VAL A 180 -4.61 -27.98 -0.54
N LYS A 181 -5.74 -28.69 -0.54
CA LYS A 181 -5.76 -30.17 -0.52
C LYS A 181 -5.12 -30.78 -1.76
N SER A 182 -5.28 -30.16 -2.93
CA SER A 182 -4.64 -30.62 -4.18
C SER A 182 -3.18 -30.17 -4.32
N ARG A 183 -2.65 -29.40 -3.37
CA ARG A 183 -1.26 -28.89 -3.33
C ARG A 183 -0.86 -28.15 -4.61
N GLU A 184 -1.75 -27.30 -5.12
CA GLU A 184 -1.49 -26.53 -6.33
C GLU A 184 -0.27 -25.64 -6.20
N THR A 185 0.40 -25.38 -7.32
CA THR A 185 1.63 -24.56 -7.36
C THR A 185 1.41 -23.16 -6.81
N LEU A 186 0.26 -22.53 -7.10
CA LEU A 186 -0.09 -21.24 -6.54
C LEU A 186 -0.06 -21.26 -5.00
N ILE A 187 -0.65 -22.30 -4.40
CA ILE A 187 -0.71 -22.43 -2.94
C ILE A 187 0.69 -22.59 -2.35
N LYS A 188 1.54 -23.41 -2.96
CA LYS A 188 2.94 -23.57 -2.51
C LYS A 188 3.69 -22.26 -2.52
N ASN A 189 3.53 -21.45 -3.57
CA ASN A 189 4.15 -20.13 -3.66
C ASN A 189 3.64 -19.22 -2.56
N VAL A 190 2.30 -19.15 -2.37
CA VAL A 190 1.71 -18.30 -1.32
C VAL A 190 2.09 -18.77 0.09
N GLN A 191 2.22 -20.08 0.32
CA GLN A 191 2.68 -20.62 1.62
C GLN A 191 4.12 -20.20 1.94
N SER A 192 5.02 -20.26 0.94
CA SER A 192 6.46 -20.03 1.13
C SER A 192 6.83 -18.54 1.22
N GLU A 193 6.19 -17.70 0.44
CA GLU A 193 6.60 -16.30 0.23
C GLU A 193 5.47 -15.27 0.42
N GLY A 194 4.24 -15.74 0.63
CA GLY A 194 3.07 -14.87 0.69
C GLY A 194 3.10 -13.89 1.85
N ILE A 195 2.84 -12.62 1.55
CA ILE A 195 2.72 -11.52 2.51
C ILE A 195 1.26 -11.10 2.59
N VAL A 196 0.63 -11.25 3.74
CA VAL A 196 -0.77 -10.85 3.96
C VAL A 196 -0.86 -9.33 4.04
N LEU A 197 -1.58 -8.72 3.10
CA LEU A 197 -1.80 -7.28 3.02
C LEU A 197 -3.09 -6.86 3.74
N LEU A 198 -4.12 -7.71 3.70
CA LEU A 198 -5.41 -7.49 4.34
C LEU A 198 -5.98 -8.81 4.86
N GLY A 199 -6.67 -8.77 5.99
CA GLY A 199 -7.20 -9.92 6.70
C GLY A 199 -6.31 -10.36 7.87
N SER A 200 -6.75 -11.39 8.61
CA SER A 200 -5.97 -11.99 9.69
C SER A 200 -4.88 -12.90 9.11
N GLU A 201 -3.62 -12.60 9.41
CA GLU A 201 -2.50 -13.43 8.96
C GLU A 201 -2.56 -14.85 9.57
N GLU A 202 -2.92 -14.92 10.86
CA GLU A 202 -3.06 -16.19 11.56
C GLU A 202 -4.12 -17.10 10.92
N GLU A 203 -5.32 -16.56 10.67
CA GLU A 203 -6.40 -17.30 10.02
C GLU A 203 -6.02 -17.73 8.60
N PHE A 204 -5.37 -16.84 7.83
CA PHE A 204 -4.93 -17.14 6.49
C PHE A 204 -3.89 -18.28 6.47
N ARG A 205 -2.89 -18.22 7.36
CA ARG A 205 -1.87 -19.26 7.51
C ARG A 205 -2.48 -20.59 7.93
N LYS A 206 -3.48 -20.56 8.83
CA LYS A 206 -4.21 -21.75 9.26
C LYS A 206 -4.94 -22.40 8.09
N ILE A 207 -5.66 -21.63 7.27
CA ILE A 207 -6.36 -22.14 6.08
C ILE A 207 -5.38 -22.77 5.09
N LEU A 208 -4.19 -22.20 4.92
CA LEU A 208 -3.18 -22.75 4.00
C LEU A 208 -2.48 -24.00 4.54
N ALA A 209 -2.55 -24.29 5.84
CA ALA A 209 -1.91 -25.45 6.48
C ALA A 209 -2.82 -26.69 6.53
N ASP A 210 -4.15 -26.53 6.34
CA ASP A 210 -5.15 -27.62 6.33
C ASP A 210 -5.12 -28.42 5.00
#